data_df344ec031a6fca0ed397ba47eaa6ae8
#
_entry.id   df344ec031a6fca0ed397ba47eaa6ae8
#
_cell.length_a   1.000
_cell.length_b   1.000
_cell.length_c   1.000
_cell.angle_alpha   90.00
_cell.angle_beta   90.00
_cell.angle_gamma   90.00
#
_symmetry.space_group_name_H-M   'P 1'
#
loop_
_entity.id
_entity.type
_entity.pdbx_description
1 polymer ?
#
loop_
_entity_poly.entity_id
_entity_poly.type
_entity_poly.pdbx_seq_one_letter_code
_entity_poly.pdbx_strand_id
1 'polypeptide(L)'
;MENKLRIGIVARVDSGGLANLTYDWWRNVPEITKSLTIISEAPYQNITRYPEQVVCENFPTLEQIDLFLKDIDVVMAFETPYNWNVFSMAKDRGIKTVLIPMYEWTEEKPPIEPDLYLCPSLMEKDIYKFYPTKSEYIQNPIDRKIFKFKQRKKANTFVFNNGHGGVGGRNGIVAISQAIPLVKSDIKFLIHSQVPIPEITDPRATIKLGDAKKRQELFEGDVLLLPRMFGGLSLPTWEALSCGMPVLSTNLYPFNAMLPKEWFFNQSAAKKIRTASANREIDCAYIDPQVLANKIDEWAGRDITEDSKKANEIAEQFSWETNKEKIIQCLKSL
;
A
#
# COMPACT_ATOMS: atom_id res chain seq x y z
N MET A 1 16.30 -17.13 -29.60
CA MET A 1 15.17 -17.02 -28.65
C MET A 1 15.71 -16.25 -27.45
N GLU A 2 15.23 -15.05 -27.17
CA GLU A 2 15.58 -14.36 -25.92
C GLU A 2 15.18 -15.25 -24.76
N ASN A 3 16.13 -15.57 -23.87
CA ASN A 3 15.81 -16.29 -22.66
C ASN A 3 14.81 -15.43 -21.85
N LYS A 4 13.59 -15.92 -21.72
CA LYS A 4 12.55 -15.25 -20.95
C LYS A 4 12.95 -15.28 -19.47
N LEU A 5 13.05 -14.10 -18.85
CA LEU A 5 13.33 -13.96 -17.42
C LEU A 5 12.27 -14.71 -16.59
N ARG A 6 12.70 -15.50 -15.60
CA ARG A 6 11.82 -16.25 -14.69
C ARG A 6 11.98 -15.68 -13.29
N ILE A 7 10.91 -15.10 -12.78
CA ILE A 7 10.92 -14.43 -11.48
C ILE A 7 10.15 -15.26 -10.47
N GLY A 8 10.76 -15.52 -9.32
CA GLY A 8 10.11 -16.03 -8.13
C GLY A 8 9.72 -14.89 -7.21
N ILE A 9 8.47 -14.88 -6.71
CA ILE A 9 7.96 -13.87 -5.78
C ILE A 9 7.73 -14.46 -4.39
N VAL A 10 8.18 -13.77 -3.34
CA VAL A 10 7.76 -14.06 -1.96
C VAL A 10 6.44 -13.34 -1.71
N ALA A 11 5.36 -14.10 -1.50
CA ALA A 11 3.99 -13.60 -1.52
C ALA A 11 3.20 -14.01 -0.27
N ARG A 12 2.24 -13.17 0.14
CA ARG A 12 1.25 -13.47 1.19
C ARG A 12 -0.11 -13.83 0.61
N VAL A 13 -0.91 -14.56 1.39
CA VAL A 13 -2.26 -15.00 1.01
C VAL A 13 -3.36 -14.63 2.01
N ASP A 14 -3.13 -13.63 2.83
CA ASP A 14 -4.16 -13.05 3.71
C ASP A 14 -5.03 -12.00 3.00
N SER A 15 -5.90 -11.31 3.74
CA SER A 15 -6.73 -10.21 3.26
C SER A 15 -6.06 -8.84 3.36
N GLY A 16 -4.80 -8.79 3.79
CA GLY A 16 -4.04 -7.56 4.05
C GLY A 16 -3.55 -6.83 2.79
N GLY A 17 -3.04 -5.64 3.01
CA GLY A 17 -2.46 -4.79 1.95
C GLY A 17 -1.29 -5.46 1.23
N LEU A 18 -0.41 -6.15 1.97
CA LEU A 18 0.76 -6.82 1.39
C LEU A 18 0.37 -7.99 0.48
N ALA A 19 -0.64 -8.78 0.86
CA ALA A 19 -1.15 -9.86 0.02
C ALA A 19 -1.79 -9.33 -1.28
N ASN A 20 -2.51 -8.22 -1.20
CA ASN A 20 -3.06 -7.57 -2.39
C ASN A 20 -1.94 -7.00 -3.28
N LEU A 21 -0.92 -6.38 -2.69
CA LEU A 21 0.24 -5.85 -3.39
C LEU A 21 0.98 -6.95 -4.17
N THR A 22 1.37 -8.04 -3.50
CA THR A 22 2.09 -9.15 -4.14
C THR A 22 1.27 -9.80 -5.26
N TYR A 23 -0.05 -9.91 -5.08
CA TYR A 23 -0.93 -10.44 -6.10
C TYR A 23 -1.11 -9.49 -7.29
N ASP A 24 -1.14 -8.17 -7.08
CA ASP A 24 -1.17 -7.20 -8.17
C ASP A 24 0.10 -7.26 -9.03
N TRP A 25 1.27 -7.46 -8.40
CA TRP A 25 2.52 -7.70 -9.13
C TRP A 25 2.47 -9.00 -9.92
N TRP A 26 2.05 -10.11 -9.30
CA TRP A 26 1.88 -11.39 -9.97
C TRP A 26 1.05 -11.28 -11.26
N ARG A 27 -0.08 -10.58 -11.20
CA ARG A 27 -0.99 -10.48 -12.35
C ARG A 27 -0.48 -9.58 -13.47
N ASN A 28 0.35 -8.61 -13.15
CA ASN A 28 0.76 -7.58 -14.08
C ASN A 28 2.18 -7.78 -14.64
N VAL A 29 3.03 -8.56 -13.97
CA VAL A 29 4.40 -8.90 -14.43
C VAL A 29 4.43 -10.35 -14.89
N PRO A 30 4.31 -10.64 -16.21
CA PRO A 30 4.16 -12.00 -16.73
C PRO A 30 5.42 -12.85 -16.60
N GLU A 31 6.55 -12.26 -16.24
CA GLU A 31 7.80 -12.92 -15.92
C GLU A 31 7.80 -13.58 -14.54
N ILE A 32 6.86 -13.22 -13.65
CA ILE A 32 6.68 -13.88 -12.37
C ILE A 32 6.01 -15.24 -12.59
N THR A 33 6.78 -16.30 -12.42
CA THR A 33 6.35 -17.67 -12.76
C THR A 33 6.10 -18.52 -11.53
N LYS A 34 6.72 -18.21 -10.38
CA LYS A 34 6.68 -19.04 -9.18
C LYS A 34 6.51 -18.21 -7.90
N SER A 35 5.85 -18.75 -6.91
CA SER A 35 5.63 -18.10 -5.61
C SER A 35 6.16 -18.95 -4.47
N LEU A 36 6.85 -18.30 -3.50
CA LEU A 36 6.99 -18.76 -2.13
C LEU A 36 5.85 -18.15 -1.32
N THR A 37 4.80 -18.95 -1.09
CA THR A 37 3.53 -18.47 -0.54
C THR A 37 3.52 -18.57 0.97
N ILE A 38 3.51 -17.42 1.62
CA ILE A 38 3.54 -17.30 3.08
C ILE A 38 2.12 -17.22 3.62
N ILE A 39 1.76 -18.15 4.48
CA ILE A 39 0.51 -18.18 5.24
C ILE A 39 0.84 -17.71 6.66
N SER A 40 0.55 -16.46 6.99
CA SER A 40 0.88 -15.87 8.28
C SER A 40 -0.29 -15.67 9.22
N GLU A 41 -1.52 -15.67 8.69
CA GLU A 41 -2.75 -15.42 9.46
C GLU A 41 -3.92 -16.21 8.88
N ALA A 42 -4.76 -16.76 9.76
CA ALA A 42 -6.05 -17.37 9.38
C ALA A 42 -7.18 -16.30 9.38
N PRO A 43 -8.24 -16.47 8.57
CA PRO A 43 -8.48 -17.56 7.63
C PRO A 43 -7.68 -17.42 6.34
N TYR A 44 -7.17 -18.55 5.85
CA TYR A 44 -6.36 -18.63 4.63
C TYR A 44 -7.23 -18.46 3.38
N GLN A 45 -7.56 -17.25 3.04
CA GLN A 45 -8.27 -16.96 1.81
C GLN A 45 -7.26 -16.90 0.65
N ASN A 46 -7.61 -17.56 -0.46
CA ASN A 46 -6.86 -17.48 -1.71
C ASN A 46 -5.47 -18.14 -1.75
N ILE A 47 -5.25 -19.22 -1.00
CA ILE A 47 -4.02 -20.03 -1.10
C ILE A 47 -3.73 -20.51 -2.53
N THR A 48 -4.75 -20.63 -3.39
CA THR A 48 -4.64 -21.07 -4.78
C THR A 48 -4.42 -19.92 -5.78
N ARG A 49 -4.17 -18.71 -5.33
CA ARG A 49 -3.93 -17.54 -6.23
C ARG A 49 -2.76 -17.74 -7.17
N TYR A 50 -1.75 -18.51 -6.74
CA TYR A 50 -0.50 -18.69 -7.47
C TYR A 50 -0.45 -20.13 -8.02
N PRO A 51 -0.49 -20.34 -9.35
CA PRO A 51 -0.52 -21.66 -9.96
C PRO A 51 0.70 -22.51 -9.63
N GLU A 52 1.90 -21.93 -9.67
CA GLU A 52 3.14 -22.58 -9.28
C GLU A 52 3.65 -21.99 -7.96
N GLN A 53 3.50 -22.75 -6.86
CA GLN A 53 3.82 -22.24 -5.54
C GLN A 53 4.46 -23.29 -4.63
N VAL A 54 5.33 -22.80 -3.76
CA VAL A 54 5.79 -23.50 -2.56
C VAL A 54 5.12 -22.85 -1.36
N VAL A 55 4.26 -23.58 -0.66
CA VAL A 55 3.46 -23.05 0.46
C VAL A 55 4.19 -23.31 1.77
N CYS A 56 4.26 -22.29 2.62
CA CYS A 56 4.82 -22.41 3.96
C CYS A 56 3.99 -21.61 4.98
N GLU A 57 3.98 -22.08 6.21
CA GLU A 57 3.38 -21.40 7.36
C GLU A 57 4.43 -20.50 8.03
N ASN A 58 4.09 -19.23 8.18
CA ASN A 58 4.91 -18.18 8.82
C ASN A 58 6.31 -17.99 8.21
N PHE A 59 7.21 -18.95 8.38
CA PHE A 59 8.61 -18.88 7.94
C PHE A 59 8.97 -20.10 7.11
N PRO A 60 9.54 -19.91 5.89
CA PRO A 60 9.93 -21.03 5.04
C PRO A 60 11.14 -21.79 5.63
N THR A 61 11.11 -23.11 5.51
CA THR A 61 12.25 -23.99 5.82
C THR A 61 13.29 -23.91 4.71
N LEU A 62 14.52 -24.39 4.99
CA LEU A 62 15.57 -24.45 3.96
C LEU A 62 15.19 -25.34 2.77
N GLU A 63 14.46 -26.42 3.01
CA GLU A 63 13.96 -27.31 1.94
C GLU A 63 12.92 -26.61 1.06
N GLN A 64 12.01 -25.86 1.66
CA GLN A 64 11.03 -25.06 0.94
C GLN A 64 11.70 -23.95 0.12
N ILE A 65 12.71 -23.30 0.68
CA ILE A 65 13.54 -22.31 -0.03
C ILE A 65 14.27 -22.98 -1.21
N ASP A 66 14.89 -24.14 -1.00
CA ASP A 66 15.56 -24.90 -2.05
C ASP A 66 14.61 -25.21 -3.22
N LEU A 67 13.41 -25.69 -2.91
CA LEU A 67 12.38 -26.00 -3.90
C LEU A 67 11.88 -24.74 -4.65
N PHE A 68 11.71 -23.63 -3.92
CA PHE A 68 11.30 -22.35 -4.51
C PHE A 68 12.34 -21.80 -5.49
N LEU A 69 13.63 -21.91 -5.14
CA LEU A 69 14.72 -21.34 -5.94
C LEU A 69 15.05 -22.14 -7.21
N LYS A 70 14.42 -23.30 -7.43
CA LYS A 70 14.62 -24.07 -8.68
C LYS A 70 14.00 -23.32 -9.86
N ASP A 71 14.73 -23.25 -10.95
CA ASP A 71 14.27 -22.71 -12.24
C ASP A 71 13.81 -21.25 -12.23
N ILE A 72 14.39 -20.42 -11.36
CA ILE A 72 14.19 -18.96 -11.36
C ILE A 72 15.51 -18.23 -11.55
N ASP A 73 15.44 -17.02 -12.09
CA ASP A 73 16.61 -16.16 -12.39
C ASP A 73 16.66 -14.97 -11.42
N VAL A 74 15.50 -14.54 -10.88
CA VAL A 74 15.37 -13.42 -9.96
C VAL A 74 14.40 -13.79 -8.83
N VAL A 75 14.74 -13.45 -7.57
CA VAL A 75 13.84 -13.47 -6.42
C VAL A 75 13.40 -12.07 -6.08
N MET A 76 12.10 -11.86 -5.94
CA MET A 76 11.52 -10.61 -5.45
C MET A 76 10.84 -10.82 -4.09
N ALA A 77 11.21 -9.99 -3.10
CA ALA A 77 10.53 -9.95 -1.80
C ALA A 77 9.99 -8.54 -1.51
N PHE A 78 8.88 -8.48 -0.77
CA PHE A 78 8.24 -7.25 -0.34
C PHE A 78 8.34 -7.13 1.18
N GLU A 79 8.76 -5.99 1.68
CA GLU A 79 9.06 -5.72 3.10
C GLU A 79 10.20 -6.60 3.65
N THR A 80 10.06 -7.91 3.58
CA THR A 80 11.01 -8.91 4.07
C THR A 80 10.87 -10.22 3.27
N PRO A 81 11.93 -11.02 3.13
CA PRO A 81 11.81 -12.37 2.59
C PRO A 81 11.29 -13.41 3.59
N TYR A 82 10.87 -13.01 4.81
CA TYR A 82 10.45 -13.83 5.95
C TYR A 82 11.54 -14.75 6.53
N ASN A 83 12.45 -15.22 5.70
CA ASN A 83 13.68 -15.91 6.08
C ASN A 83 14.80 -15.42 5.16
N TRP A 84 15.80 -14.76 5.71
CA TRP A 84 16.90 -14.18 4.94
C TRP A 84 17.76 -15.21 4.19
N ASN A 85 17.65 -16.51 4.56
CA ASN A 85 18.24 -17.58 3.76
C ASN A 85 17.67 -17.64 2.34
N VAL A 86 16.51 -17.08 2.05
CA VAL A 86 16.00 -16.93 0.65
C VAL A 86 17.00 -16.14 -0.18
N PHE A 87 17.51 -15.02 0.34
CA PHE A 87 18.48 -14.20 -0.39
C PHE A 87 19.90 -14.80 -0.36
N SER A 88 20.33 -15.37 0.76
CA SER A 88 21.64 -16.03 0.87
C SER A 88 21.75 -17.17 -0.14
N MET A 89 20.81 -18.12 -0.11
CA MET A 89 20.80 -19.28 -1.01
C MET A 89 20.60 -18.89 -2.48
N ALA A 90 19.85 -17.82 -2.75
CA ALA A 90 19.70 -17.28 -4.10
C ALA A 90 21.06 -16.79 -4.63
N LYS A 91 21.78 -15.98 -3.86
CA LYS A 91 23.10 -15.47 -4.21
C LYS A 91 24.13 -16.58 -4.43
N ASP A 92 24.14 -17.60 -3.57
CA ASP A 92 25.03 -18.78 -3.71
C ASP A 92 24.79 -19.53 -5.03
N ARG A 93 23.62 -19.37 -5.65
CA ARG A 93 23.23 -19.96 -6.95
C ARG A 93 23.34 -19.00 -8.13
N GLY A 94 23.80 -17.76 -7.90
CA GLY A 94 23.84 -16.73 -8.94
C GLY A 94 22.47 -16.16 -9.31
N ILE A 95 21.41 -16.45 -8.52
CA ILE A 95 20.07 -15.90 -8.68
C ILE A 95 20.06 -14.47 -8.13
N LYS A 96 19.54 -13.52 -8.89
CA LYS A 96 19.47 -12.12 -8.48
C LYS A 96 18.38 -11.90 -7.44
N THR A 97 18.61 -10.95 -6.54
CA THR A 97 17.70 -10.65 -5.43
C THR A 97 17.21 -9.21 -5.48
N VAL A 98 15.91 -9.03 -5.39
CA VAL A 98 15.24 -7.72 -5.39
C VAL A 98 14.42 -7.57 -4.13
N LEU A 99 14.66 -6.51 -3.38
CA LEU A 99 13.82 -6.15 -2.25
C LEU A 99 12.99 -4.91 -2.61
N ILE A 100 11.68 -5.01 -2.43
CA ILE A 100 10.74 -3.89 -2.48
C ILE A 100 10.51 -3.46 -1.03
N PRO A 101 11.27 -2.48 -0.52
CA PRO A 101 11.24 -2.13 0.88
C PRO A 101 10.00 -1.32 1.25
N MET A 102 9.57 -1.44 2.50
CA MET A 102 8.60 -0.56 3.15
C MET A 102 9.28 0.06 4.35
N TYR A 103 9.55 1.35 4.33
CA TYR A 103 10.44 2.02 5.28
C TYR A 103 10.02 1.82 6.75
N GLU A 104 8.74 1.62 7.00
CA GLU A 104 8.21 1.38 8.35
C GLU A 104 8.32 -0.08 8.82
N TRP A 105 8.65 -1.02 7.91
CA TRP A 105 8.72 -2.46 8.17
C TRP A 105 10.06 -3.09 7.84
N THR A 106 10.66 -2.70 6.73
CA THR A 106 11.96 -3.25 6.28
C THR A 106 13.05 -2.83 7.25
N GLU A 107 13.82 -3.78 7.72
CA GLU A 107 14.96 -3.55 8.61
C GLU A 107 15.90 -2.47 8.06
N GLU A 108 16.38 -1.57 8.93
CA GLU A 108 17.32 -0.50 8.54
C GLU A 108 18.62 -1.08 7.96
N LYS A 109 19.05 -2.22 8.50
CA LYS A 109 20.20 -2.99 8.01
C LYS A 109 19.76 -4.44 7.80
N PRO A 110 19.32 -4.79 6.58
CA PRO A 110 18.94 -6.16 6.30
C PRO A 110 20.15 -7.09 6.47
N PRO A 111 19.97 -8.29 7.04
CA PRO A 111 21.05 -9.26 7.24
C PRO A 111 21.78 -9.67 5.96
N ILE A 112 21.06 -9.67 4.83
CA ILE A 112 21.58 -9.94 3.49
C ILE A 112 21.15 -8.79 2.57
N GLU A 113 22.10 -8.02 2.08
CA GLU A 113 21.84 -6.96 1.11
C GLU A 113 21.29 -7.55 -0.20
N PRO A 114 20.20 -7.01 -0.79
CA PRO A 114 19.74 -7.44 -2.11
C PRO A 114 20.69 -6.99 -3.21
N ASP A 115 20.50 -7.44 -4.44
CA ASP A 115 21.18 -6.87 -5.62
C ASP A 115 20.53 -5.57 -6.08
N LEU A 116 19.23 -5.37 -5.76
CA LEU A 116 18.48 -4.16 -6.08
C LEU A 116 17.45 -3.85 -4.99
N TYR A 117 17.41 -2.60 -4.55
CA TYR A 117 16.25 -2.01 -3.88
C TYR A 117 15.33 -1.37 -4.92
N LEU A 118 14.14 -1.93 -5.12
CA LEU A 118 13.12 -1.34 -5.98
C LEU A 118 12.13 -0.54 -5.11
N CYS A 119 12.38 0.76 -5.02
CA CYS A 119 11.70 1.66 -4.10
C CYS A 119 10.28 1.99 -4.57
N PRO A 120 9.22 1.59 -3.83
CA PRO A 120 7.83 1.73 -4.26
C PRO A 120 7.22 3.10 -3.95
N SER A 121 7.93 3.97 -3.24
CA SER A 121 7.53 5.36 -2.98
C SER A 121 8.74 6.30 -2.92
N LEU A 122 8.47 7.61 -2.90
CA LEU A 122 9.50 8.63 -2.73
C LEU A 122 10.23 8.50 -1.39
N MET A 123 9.56 8.00 -0.34
CA MET A 123 10.17 7.80 0.97
C MET A 123 11.31 6.77 0.88
N GLU A 124 11.05 5.60 0.30
CA GLU A 124 12.05 4.57 0.11
C GLU A 124 13.17 5.06 -0.82
N LYS A 125 12.81 5.74 -1.92
CA LYS A 125 13.81 6.37 -2.81
C LYS A 125 14.80 7.23 -2.03
N ASP A 126 14.32 8.10 -1.14
CA ASP A 126 15.17 9.03 -0.39
C ASP A 126 15.98 8.35 0.70
N ILE A 127 15.51 7.24 1.24
CA ILE A 127 16.24 6.44 2.22
C ILE A 127 17.32 5.60 1.53
N TYR A 128 16.93 4.81 0.54
CA TYR A 128 17.82 3.80 -0.03
C TYR A 128 18.83 4.33 -1.05
N LYS A 129 18.71 5.59 -1.50
CA LYS A 129 19.75 6.23 -2.34
C LYS A 129 21.13 6.36 -1.69
N PHE A 130 21.18 6.25 -0.34
CA PHE A 130 22.44 6.31 0.40
C PHE A 130 23.03 4.94 0.74
N TYR A 131 22.34 3.86 0.37
CA TYR A 131 22.84 2.51 0.57
C TYR A 131 23.85 2.14 -0.54
N PRO A 132 24.83 1.28 -0.25
CA PRO A 132 25.82 0.87 -1.25
C PRO A 132 25.20 0.05 -2.40
N THR A 133 24.10 -0.64 -2.13
CA THR A 133 23.36 -1.41 -3.12
C THR A 133 22.56 -0.48 -4.03
N LYS A 134 22.54 -0.81 -5.33
CA LYS A 134 21.73 -0.10 -6.34
C LYS A 134 20.28 0.06 -5.88
N SER A 135 19.72 1.26 -6.02
CA SER A 135 18.31 1.54 -5.78
C SER A 135 17.67 2.22 -6.99
N GLU A 136 16.46 1.77 -7.34
CA GLU A 136 15.65 2.34 -8.41
C GLU A 136 14.28 2.73 -7.88
N TYR A 137 13.79 3.90 -8.27
CA TYR A 137 12.46 4.35 -7.91
C TYR A 137 11.45 4.06 -9.00
N ILE A 138 10.45 3.29 -8.64
CA ILE A 138 9.23 3.10 -9.43
C ILE A 138 8.07 3.13 -8.45
N GLN A 139 7.29 4.22 -8.46
CA GLN A 139 6.08 4.29 -7.64
C GLN A 139 5.25 3.04 -7.87
N ASN A 140 4.82 2.37 -6.78
CA ASN A 140 4.06 1.14 -6.91
C ASN A 140 2.85 1.33 -7.84
N PRO A 141 2.77 0.59 -8.94
CA PRO A 141 1.74 0.83 -9.94
C PRO A 141 0.35 0.42 -9.48
N ILE A 142 -0.66 1.14 -9.98
CA ILE A 142 -2.08 0.85 -9.74
C ILE A 142 -2.71 0.13 -10.93
N ASP A 143 -3.56 -0.86 -10.65
CA ASP A 143 -4.33 -1.59 -11.66
C ASP A 143 -5.64 -0.85 -11.98
N ARG A 144 -5.59 -0.01 -13.01
CA ARG A 144 -6.74 0.78 -13.46
C ARG A 144 -7.85 -0.05 -14.12
N LYS A 145 -7.60 -1.32 -14.43
CA LYS A 145 -8.65 -2.24 -14.88
C LYS A 145 -9.56 -2.66 -13.73
N ILE A 146 -8.99 -2.72 -12.52
CA ILE A 146 -9.73 -2.95 -11.28
C ILE A 146 -10.33 -1.64 -10.79
N PHE A 147 -9.50 -0.62 -10.57
CA PHE A 147 -9.89 0.66 -10.02
C PHE A 147 -10.22 1.64 -11.14
N LYS A 148 -11.40 1.43 -11.76
CA LYS A 148 -11.83 2.20 -12.93
C LYS A 148 -12.24 3.61 -12.54
N PHE A 149 -11.83 4.57 -13.34
CA PHE A 149 -12.25 5.96 -13.20
C PHE A 149 -13.78 6.10 -13.23
N LYS A 150 -14.29 6.83 -12.25
CA LYS A 150 -15.67 7.32 -12.21
C LYS A 150 -15.65 8.78 -11.79
N GLN A 151 -16.10 9.67 -12.67
CA GLN A 151 -16.19 11.11 -12.38
C GLN A 151 -16.99 11.36 -11.11
N ARG A 152 -16.40 12.06 -10.13
CA ARG A 152 -17.08 12.60 -8.97
C ARG A 152 -17.47 14.04 -9.25
N LYS A 153 -18.65 14.46 -8.79
CA LYS A 153 -19.17 15.79 -9.06
C LYS A 153 -19.36 16.61 -7.78
N LYS A 154 -19.76 15.99 -6.71
CA LYS A 154 -20.09 16.66 -5.46
C LYS A 154 -19.63 15.86 -4.26
N ALA A 155 -19.04 16.51 -3.27
CA ALA A 155 -18.55 15.88 -2.04
C ALA A 155 -19.69 15.66 -1.04
N ASN A 156 -20.46 14.60 -1.21
CA ASN A 156 -21.61 14.27 -0.34
C ASN A 156 -21.36 13.02 0.52
N THR A 157 -20.48 12.10 0.06
CA THR A 157 -20.18 10.86 0.78
C THR A 157 -18.68 10.76 1.00
N PHE A 158 -18.27 10.80 2.26
CA PHE A 158 -16.88 10.66 2.67
C PHE A 158 -16.59 9.22 3.08
N VAL A 159 -15.53 8.66 2.54
CA VAL A 159 -15.14 7.26 2.77
C VAL A 159 -13.92 7.20 3.67
N PHE A 160 -13.92 6.25 4.60
CA PHE A 160 -12.75 5.92 5.40
C PHE A 160 -12.49 4.41 5.38
N ASN A 161 -11.29 4.01 4.98
CA ASN A 161 -10.86 2.62 4.92
C ASN A 161 -9.87 2.33 6.05
N ASN A 162 -10.35 1.72 7.15
CA ASN A 162 -9.52 1.36 8.29
C ASN A 162 -8.67 0.10 8.02
N GLY A 163 -9.16 -0.83 7.17
CA GLY A 163 -8.54 -2.14 7.00
C GLY A 163 -8.38 -2.84 8.35
N HIS A 164 -7.19 -3.38 8.64
CA HIS A 164 -6.84 -3.97 9.95
C HIS A 164 -6.45 -2.91 11.01
N GLY A 165 -6.75 -1.64 10.82
CA GLY A 165 -6.40 -0.52 11.73
C GLY A 165 -4.96 -0.04 11.59
N GLY A 166 -4.06 -0.86 11.08
CA GLY A 166 -2.63 -0.62 11.02
C GLY A 166 -1.96 -0.69 12.41
N VAL A 167 -0.62 -0.73 12.42
CA VAL A 167 0.15 -0.74 13.67
C VAL A 167 -0.10 0.52 14.48
N GLY A 168 -0.45 0.36 15.76
CA GLY A 168 -0.70 1.48 16.68
C GLY A 168 -1.88 2.38 16.26
N GLY A 169 -2.84 1.85 15.47
CA GLY A 169 -3.98 2.62 15.01
C GLY A 169 -3.63 3.69 13.97
N ARG A 170 -2.52 3.53 13.25
CA ARG A 170 -1.95 4.52 12.32
C ARG A 170 -2.91 5.04 11.26
N ASN A 171 -3.97 4.30 10.94
CA ASN A 171 -4.95 4.70 9.93
C ASN A 171 -5.87 5.83 10.41
N GLY A 172 -5.90 6.12 11.73
CA GLY A 172 -6.58 7.29 12.29
C GLY A 172 -8.05 7.07 12.62
N ILE A 173 -8.50 5.83 12.87
CA ILE A 173 -9.91 5.53 13.21
C ILE A 173 -10.39 6.30 14.45
N VAL A 174 -9.52 6.51 15.44
CA VAL A 174 -9.86 7.29 16.64
C VAL A 174 -10.16 8.74 16.28
N ALA A 175 -9.32 9.37 15.43
CA ALA A 175 -9.59 10.74 14.98
C ALA A 175 -10.89 10.81 14.17
N ILE A 176 -11.17 9.83 13.30
CA ILE A 176 -12.43 9.74 12.54
C ILE A 176 -13.64 9.63 13.48
N SER A 177 -13.63 8.69 14.45
CA SER A 177 -14.75 8.47 15.35
C SER A 177 -15.07 9.71 16.20
N GLN A 178 -14.04 10.46 16.58
CA GLN A 178 -14.19 11.71 17.34
C GLN A 178 -14.57 12.91 16.47
N ALA A 179 -14.17 12.92 15.19
CA ALA A 179 -14.48 14.03 14.28
C ALA A 179 -15.92 14.00 13.77
N ILE A 180 -16.47 12.82 13.47
CA ILE A 180 -17.81 12.67 12.88
C ILE A 180 -18.90 13.46 13.64
N PRO A 181 -19.03 13.38 14.99
CA PRO A 181 -20.02 14.15 15.72
C PRO A 181 -19.76 15.66 15.72
N LEU A 182 -18.55 16.11 15.37
CA LEU A 182 -18.20 17.54 15.29
C LEU A 182 -18.51 18.14 13.92
N VAL A 183 -18.73 17.31 12.89
CA VAL A 183 -19.10 17.75 11.54
C VAL A 183 -20.52 18.30 11.53
N LYS A 184 -20.68 19.51 11.00
CA LYS A 184 -21.97 20.25 10.99
C LYS A 184 -22.79 20.00 9.72
N SER A 185 -22.11 19.65 8.63
CA SER A 185 -22.74 19.44 7.31
C SER A 185 -23.57 18.18 7.26
N ASP A 186 -24.66 18.21 6.50
CA ASP A 186 -25.52 17.07 6.21
C ASP A 186 -24.93 16.25 5.05
N ILE A 187 -24.02 15.34 5.40
CA ILE A 187 -23.28 14.47 4.50
C ILE A 187 -23.30 13.03 5.02
N LYS A 188 -22.79 12.10 4.21
CA LYS A 188 -22.70 10.67 4.58
C LYS A 188 -21.27 10.25 4.84
N PHE A 189 -21.11 9.34 5.79
CA PHE A 189 -19.84 8.64 6.04
C PHE A 189 -19.98 7.17 5.70
N LEU A 190 -19.04 6.63 4.94
CA LEU A 190 -18.93 5.20 4.66
C LEU A 190 -17.62 4.70 5.24
N ILE A 191 -17.70 3.86 6.27
CA ILE A 191 -16.55 3.36 7.02
C ILE A 191 -16.41 1.86 6.77
N HIS A 192 -15.27 1.46 6.21
CA HIS A 192 -14.91 0.05 6.06
C HIS A 192 -13.84 -0.32 7.07
N SER A 193 -14.03 -1.42 7.80
CA SER A 193 -13.03 -1.97 8.72
C SER A 193 -13.05 -3.48 8.75
N GLN A 194 -11.87 -4.09 8.75
CA GLN A 194 -11.71 -5.54 8.89
C GLN A 194 -11.65 -5.97 10.36
N VAL A 195 -11.55 -5.01 11.28
CA VAL A 195 -11.49 -5.22 12.72
C VAL A 195 -12.54 -4.36 13.44
N PRO A 196 -12.90 -4.71 14.68
CA PRO A 196 -13.75 -3.84 15.50
C PRO A 196 -13.19 -2.42 15.61
N ILE A 197 -14.08 -1.43 15.62
CA ILE A 197 -13.74 0.00 15.72
C ILE A 197 -14.43 0.62 16.92
N PRO A 198 -14.00 1.82 17.40
CA PRO A 198 -14.76 2.58 18.37
C PRO A 198 -16.21 2.76 17.93
N GLU A 199 -17.13 2.80 18.91
CA GLU A 199 -18.54 3.00 18.63
C GLU A 199 -18.79 4.36 17.97
N ILE A 200 -19.54 4.36 16.88
CA ILE A 200 -19.96 5.54 16.15
C ILE A 200 -21.48 5.48 16.01
N THR A 201 -22.17 6.30 16.78
CA THR A 201 -23.64 6.34 16.86
C THR A 201 -24.28 7.38 15.93
N ASP A 202 -23.47 8.16 15.22
CA ASP A 202 -23.94 9.20 14.30
C ASP A 202 -24.75 8.57 13.15
N PRO A 203 -26.03 8.99 12.93
CA PRO A 203 -26.90 8.39 11.93
C PRO A 203 -26.43 8.61 10.48
N ARG A 204 -25.49 9.54 10.24
CA ARG A 204 -24.88 9.77 8.93
C ARG A 204 -23.82 8.71 8.58
N ALA A 205 -23.36 7.91 9.56
CA ALA A 205 -22.31 6.93 9.37
C ALA A 205 -22.88 5.54 9.05
N THR A 206 -22.41 4.96 7.96
CA THR A 206 -22.62 3.55 7.61
C THR A 206 -21.33 2.80 7.82
N ILE A 207 -21.35 1.78 8.69
CA ILE A 207 -20.18 0.97 9.03
C ILE A 207 -20.32 -0.40 8.36
N LYS A 208 -19.28 -0.79 7.59
CA LYS A 208 -19.16 -2.12 6.98
C LYS A 208 -17.98 -2.84 7.64
N LEU A 209 -18.28 -3.88 8.43
CA LEU A 209 -17.27 -4.71 9.10
C LEU A 209 -16.96 -5.97 8.27
N GLY A 210 -15.70 -6.39 8.32
CA GLY A 210 -15.17 -7.54 7.61
C GLY A 210 -14.56 -7.20 6.25
N ASP A 211 -14.22 -8.25 5.49
CA ASP A 211 -13.58 -8.11 4.19
C ASP A 211 -14.56 -7.63 3.13
N ALA A 212 -14.13 -6.68 2.31
CA ALA A 212 -14.87 -6.31 1.10
C ALA A 212 -14.84 -7.48 0.10
N LYS A 213 -15.98 -7.83 -0.49
CA LYS A 213 -16.06 -8.88 -1.52
C LYS A 213 -15.25 -8.52 -2.76
N LYS A 214 -15.21 -7.24 -3.09
CA LYS A 214 -14.41 -6.68 -4.17
C LYS A 214 -13.73 -5.42 -3.67
N ARG A 215 -12.44 -5.24 -3.96
CA ARG A 215 -11.65 -4.08 -3.53
C ARG A 215 -12.27 -2.74 -3.98
N GLN A 216 -12.95 -2.70 -5.11
CA GLN A 216 -13.62 -1.49 -5.62
C GLN A 216 -14.73 -0.98 -4.69
N GLU A 217 -15.35 -1.85 -3.90
CA GLU A 217 -16.40 -1.48 -2.93
C GLU A 217 -15.89 -0.53 -1.84
N LEU A 218 -14.57 -0.54 -1.61
CA LEU A 218 -13.91 0.37 -0.68
C LEU A 218 -13.90 1.84 -1.15
N PHE A 219 -14.34 2.11 -2.39
CA PHE A 219 -14.29 3.43 -3.02
C PHE A 219 -15.66 3.87 -3.58
N GLU A 220 -16.74 3.45 -2.91
CA GLU A 220 -18.13 3.79 -3.26
C GLU A 220 -18.59 5.13 -2.64
N GLY A 221 -17.76 6.17 -2.70
CA GLY A 221 -18.09 7.49 -2.22
C GLY A 221 -17.51 8.58 -3.12
N ASP A 222 -17.40 9.78 -2.59
CA ASP A 222 -16.96 10.95 -3.35
C ASP A 222 -15.55 11.41 -2.96
N VAL A 223 -15.19 11.31 -1.69
CA VAL A 223 -13.91 11.78 -1.12
C VAL A 223 -13.37 10.72 -0.16
N LEU A 224 -12.09 10.36 -0.27
CA LEU A 224 -11.42 9.50 0.71
C LEU A 224 -10.85 10.35 1.85
N LEU A 225 -11.14 9.95 3.09
CA LEU A 225 -10.51 10.48 4.29
C LEU A 225 -9.30 9.60 4.65
N LEU A 226 -8.13 10.20 4.76
CA LEU A 226 -6.88 9.49 5.08
C LEU A 226 -6.12 10.24 6.20
N PRO A 227 -6.65 10.29 7.43
CA PRO A 227 -5.96 10.90 8.58
C PRO A 227 -4.84 10.00 9.10
N ARG A 228 -4.04 9.49 8.18
CA ARG A 228 -3.00 8.51 8.47
C ARG A 228 -1.84 9.16 9.21
N MET A 229 -1.39 8.53 10.28
CA MET A 229 -0.35 9.07 11.16
C MET A 229 1.06 8.95 10.56
N PHE A 230 1.32 7.89 9.79
CA PHE A 230 2.59 7.61 9.10
C PHE A 230 2.41 6.51 8.03
N GLY A 231 3.42 6.33 7.18
CA GLY A 231 3.46 5.29 6.16
C GLY A 231 3.69 5.87 4.75
N GLY A 232 4.52 5.21 3.95
CA GLY A 232 4.97 5.69 2.64
C GLY A 232 4.04 5.30 1.49
N LEU A 233 3.71 4.01 1.37
CA LEU A 233 3.06 3.50 0.16
C LEU A 233 1.55 3.80 0.08
N SER A 234 0.79 3.47 1.13
CA SER A 234 -0.68 3.67 1.20
C SER A 234 -1.46 3.27 -0.06
N LEU A 235 -1.63 1.97 -0.30
CA LEU A 235 -2.43 1.47 -1.44
C LEU A 235 -3.78 2.17 -1.60
N PRO A 236 -4.59 2.41 -0.52
CA PRO A 236 -5.88 3.09 -0.64
C PRO A 236 -5.81 4.48 -1.27
N THR A 237 -4.70 5.20 -1.11
CA THR A 237 -4.51 6.51 -1.76
C THR A 237 -4.56 6.37 -3.28
N TRP A 238 -3.74 5.49 -3.83
CA TRP A 238 -3.60 5.31 -5.28
C TRP A 238 -4.84 4.68 -5.91
N GLU A 239 -5.47 3.74 -5.19
CA GLU A 239 -6.73 3.10 -5.56
C GLU A 239 -7.88 4.12 -5.64
N ALA A 240 -8.00 5.02 -4.65
CA ALA A 240 -8.97 6.11 -4.64
C ALA A 240 -8.76 7.08 -5.80
N LEU A 241 -7.52 7.53 -6.01
CA LEU A 241 -7.16 8.42 -7.11
C LEU A 241 -7.53 7.81 -8.47
N SER A 242 -7.26 6.53 -8.67
CA SER A 242 -7.65 5.81 -9.89
C SER A 242 -9.17 5.76 -10.09
N CYS A 243 -9.94 5.66 -9.00
CA CYS A 243 -11.40 5.74 -9.03
C CYS A 243 -11.93 7.18 -9.22
N GLY A 244 -11.07 8.17 -9.42
CA GLY A 244 -11.43 9.59 -9.53
C GLY A 244 -11.90 10.22 -8.21
N MET A 245 -11.46 9.65 -7.09
CA MET A 245 -11.80 10.12 -5.75
C MET A 245 -10.65 10.95 -5.19
N PRO A 246 -10.82 12.26 -4.92
CA PRO A 246 -9.83 13.06 -4.22
C PRO A 246 -9.62 12.53 -2.80
N VAL A 247 -8.40 12.73 -2.27
CA VAL A 247 -7.96 12.16 -0.99
C VAL A 247 -7.62 13.28 -0.02
N LEU A 248 -8.43 13.47 1.01
CA LEU A 248 -8.09 14.36 2.11
C LEU A 248 -7.15 13.65 3.06
N SER A 249 -5.91 14.08 3.12
CA SER A 249 -4.81 13.38 3.77
C SER A 249 -4.10 14.22 4.83
N THR A 250 -3.40 13.54 5.72
CA THR A 250 -2.40 14.17 6.58
C THR A 250 -1.29 14.79 5.73
N ASN A 251 -0.85 16.00 6.08
CA ASN A 251 0.25 16.68 5.42
C ASN A 251 1.59 16.08 5.84
N LEU A 252 1.92 14.92 5.29
CA LEU A 252 3.15 14.18 5.53
C LEU A 252 3.80 13.74 4.23
N TYR A 253 5.14 13.69 4.25
CA TYR A 253 5.91 13.09 3.18
C TYR A 253 5.67 11.56 3.13
N PRO A 254 5.51 10.96 1.95
CA PRO A 254 5.73 11.50 0.61
C PRO A 254 4.49 12.16 -0.04
N PHE A 255 3.30 12.08 0.56
CA PHE A 255 2.05 12.52 -0.07
C PHE A 255 2.02 14.01 -0.36
N ASN A 256 2.59 14.83 0.54
CA ASN A 256 2.64 16.28 0.37
C ASN A 256 3.56 16.75 -0.77
N ALA A 257 4.38 15.86 -1.33
CA ALA A 257 5.15 16.10 -2.55
C ALA A 257 4.41 15.69 -3.82
N MET A 258 3.27 14.97 -3.71
CA MET A 258 2.60 14.30 -4.83
C MET A 258 1.14 14.72 -5.01
N LEU A 259 0.47 15.12 -3.95
CA LEU A 259 -0.95 15.48 -3.95
C LEU A 259 -1.13 17.01 -3.90
N PRO A 260 -2.26 17.55 -4.37
CA PRO A 260 -2.62 18.96 -4.26
C PRO A 260 -2.60 19.46 -2.82
N LYS A 261 -2.10 20.68 -2.59
CA LYS A 261 -1.96 21.26 -1.24
C LYS A 261 -3.29 21.42 -0.52
N GLU A 262 -4.33 21.74 -1.24
CA GLU A 262 -5.70 21.91 -0.73
C GLU A 262 -6.35 20.62 -0.22
N TRP A 263 -5.74 19.45 -0.51
CA TRP A 263 -6.22 18.16 -0.04
C TRP A 263 -5.65 17.76 1.33
N PHE A 264 -4.80 18.59 1.94
CA PHE A 264 -4.22 18.27 3.24
C PHE A 264 -4.99 18.87 4.41
N PHE A 265 -5.01 18.10 5.50
CA PHE A 265 -5.38 18.63 6.81
C PHE A 265 -4.27 19.52 7.34
N ASN A 266 -4.62 20.60 8.04
CA ASN A 266 -3.68 21.31 8.88
C ASN A 266 -3.42 20.45 10.11
N GLN A 267 -2.24 19.82 10.19
CA GLN A 267 -1.93 18.94 11.30
C GLN A 267 -1.71 19.71 12.59
N SER A 268 -2.18 19.15 13.70
CA SER A 268 -2.06 19.78 15.03
C SER A 268 -0.73 19.47 15.71
N ALA A 269 -0.14 18.32 15.45
CA ALA A 269 1.15 17.91 16.03
C ALA A 269 1.86 16.90 15.12
N ALA A 270 3.19 17.04 15.05
CA ALA A 270 4.06 16.05 14.45
C ALA A 270 5.16 15.68 15.46
N LYS A 271 5.49 14.41 15.56
CA LYS A 271 6.61 13.91 16.37
C LYS A 271 7.28 12.73 15.67
N LYS A 272 8.49 12.44 16.09
CA LYS A 272 9.16 11.21 15.67
C LYS A 272 8.78 10.06 16.58
N ILE A 273 8.54 8.91 15.97
CA ILE A 273 8.34 7.64 16.66
C ILE A 273 9.35 6.62 16.15
N ARG A 274 9.71 5.65 16.96
CA ARG A 274 10.55 4.53 16.54
C ARG A 274 9.68 3.31 16.27
N THR A 275 9.77 2.77 15.07
CA THR A 275 9.07 1.51 14.73
C THR A 275 9.85 0.34 15.28
N ALA A 276 9.16 -0.63 15.90
CA ALA A 276 9.79 -1.83 16.42
C ALA A 276 10.34 -2.73 15.30
N SER A 277 9.61 -2.83 14.19
CA SER A 277 9.96 -3.70 13.06
C SER A 277 11.18 -3.22 12.30
N ALA A 278 11.16 -1.96 11.84
CA ALA A 278 12.27 -1.39 11.06
C ALA A 278 13.43 -0.86 11.92
N ASN A 279 13.23 -0.75 13.26
CA ASN A 279 14.15 -0.10 14.19
C ASN A 279 14.57 1.32 13.73
N ARG A 280 13.68 2.04 13.09
CA ARG A 280 13.90 3.32 12.44
C ARG A 280 13.04 4.42 13.05
N GLU A 281 13.58 5.64 13.13
CA GLU A 281 12.77 6.81 13.44
C GLU A 281 11.99 7.26 12.22
N ILE A 282 10.68 7.50 12.40
CA ILE A 282 9.78 7.98 11.36
C ILE A 282 8.96 9.17 11.86
N ASP A 283 8.61 10.07 10.94
CA ASP A 283 7.70 11.17 11.23
C ASP A 283 6.28 10.64 11.40
N CYS A 284 5.65 11.03 12.50
CA CYS A 284 4.29 10.65 12.87
C CYS A 284 3.48 11.92 13.14
N ALA A 285 2.36 12.09 12.46
CA ALA A 285 1.46 13.21 12.66
C ALA A 285 0.16 12.77 13.33
N TYR A 286 -0.34 13.61 14.21
CA TYR A 286 -1.63 13.44 14.87
C TYR A 286 -2.57 14.53 14.40
N ILE A 287 -3.73 14.14 13.92
CA ILE A 287 -4.75 15.08 13.47
C ILE A 287 -5.77 15.29 14.59
N ASP A 288 -5.93 16.54 14.99
CA ASP A 288 -6.98 16.94 15.91
C ASP A 288 -8.36 16.66 15.28
N PRO A 289 -9.29 16.02 15.99
CA PRO A 289 -10.62 15.73 15.48
C PRO A 289 -11.40 16.96 15.00
N GLN A 290 -11.20 18.13 15.65
CA GLN A 290 -11.83 19.38 15.22
C GLN A 290 -11.23 19.89 13.89
N VAL A 291 -9.92 19.77 13.70
CA VAL A 291 -9.26 20.11 12.43
C VAL A 291 -9.78 19.21 11.30
N LEU A 292 -9.94 17.90 11.57
CA LEU A 292 -10.52 16.96 10.62
C LEU A 292 -11.97 17.31 10.29
N ALA A 293 -12.81 17.59 11.29
CA ALA A 293 -14.21 17.98 11.11
C ALA A 293 -14.34 19.28 10.30
N ASN A 294 -13.55 20.30 10.60
CA ASN A 294 -13.54 21.56 9.86
C ASN A 294 -13.17 21.36 8.38
N LYS A 295 -12.20 20.48 8.08
CA LYS A 295 -11.83 20.16 6.71
C LYS A 295 -12.91 19.40 5.96
N ILE A 296 -13.63 18.51 6.64
CA ILE A 296 -14.78 17.82 6.08
C ILE A 296 -15.90 18.83 5.76
N ASP A 297 -16.20 19.76 6.68
CA ASP A 297 -17.20 20.80 6.47
C ASP A 297 -16.83 21.76 5.32
N GLU A 298 -15.54 22.10 5.17
CA GLU A 298 -15.03 22.90 4.05
C GLU A 298 -15.31 22.25 2.69
N TRP A 299 -15.25 20.92 2.64
CA TRP A 299 -15.45 20.15 1.42
C TRP A 299 -16.89 19.70 1.18
N ALA A 300 -17.69 19.64 2.22
CA ALA A 300 -19.07 19.16 2.17
C ALA A 300 -19.91 19.92 1.15
N GLY A 301 -20.54 19.18 0.22
CA GLY A 301 -21.38 19.75 -0.83
C GLY A 301 -20.65 20.52 -1.95
N ARG A 302 -19.32 20.66 -1.87
CA ARG A 302 -18.50 21.33 -2.88
C ARG A 302 -18.57 20.58 -4.22
N ASP A 303 -18.51 21.32 -5.33
CA ASP A 303 -18.21 20.75 -6.64
C ASP A 303 -16.74 20.29 -6.67
N ILE A 304 -16.54 19.00 -6.92
CA ILE A 304 -15.24 18.34 -6.97
C ILE A 304 -14.93 17.76 -8.35
N THR A 305 -15.60 18.27 -9.38
CA THR A 305 -15.42 17.78 -10.74
C THR A 305 -13.96 17.87 -11.21
N GLU A 306 -13.30 18.99 -10.95
CA GLU A 306 -11.90 19.19 -11.32
C GLU A 306 -10.94 18.40 -10.39
N ASP A 307 -11.25 18.32 -9.09
CA ASP A 307 -10.49 17.47 -8.15
C ASP A 307 -10.53 15.99 -8.58
N SER A 308 -11.68 15.52 -9.07
CA SER A 308 -11.85 14.15 -9.58
C SER A 308 -11.03 13.90 -10.85
N LYS A 309 -10.97 14.84 -11.77
CA LYS A 309 -10.11 14.76 -12.96
C LYS A 309 -8.63 14.73 -12.54
N LYS A 310 -8.25 15.62 -11.63
CA LYS A 310 -6.89 15.71 -11.09
C LYS A 310 -6.45 14.40 -10.42
N ALA A 311 -7.33 13.78 -9.64
CA ALA A 311 -7.09 12.46 -9.05
C ALA A 311 -6.76 11.41 -10.12
N ASN A 312 -7.55 11.36 -11.20
CA ASN A 312 -7.35 10.43 -12.31
C ASN A 312 -6.02 10.70 -13.05
N GLU A 313 -5.67 11.97 -13.31
CA GLU A 313 -4.40 12.35 -13.95
C GLU A 313 -3.18 11.91 -13.14
N ILE A 314 -3.24 12.05 -11.81
CA ILE A 314 -2.18 11.60 -10.91
C ILE A 314 -2.07 10.07 -10.98
N ALA A 315 -3.19 9.34 -10.88
CA ALA A 315 -3.19 7.88 -10.91
C ALA A 315 -2.69 7.30 -12.24
N GLU A 316 -2.95 7.99 -13.37
CA GLU A 316 -2.51 7.55 -14.69
C GLU A 316 -0.99 7.48 -14.81
N GLN A 317 -0.27 8.42 -14.21
CA GLN A 317 1.20 8.45 -14.21
C GLN A 317 1.79 7.22 -13.50
N PHE A 318 1.04 6.63 -12.57
CA PHE A 318 1.46 5.49 -11.75
C PHE A 318 0.69 4.20 -12.07
N SER A 319 0.09 4.11 -13.26
CA SER A 319 -0.60 2.89 -13.69
C SER A 319 0.38 1.78 -14.10
N TRP A 320 -0.11 0.53 -14.10
CA TRP A 320 0.63 -0.59 -14.68
C TRP A 320 0.89 -0.39 -16.17
N GLU A 321 -0.06 0.20 -16.89
CA GLU A 321 0.07 0.49 -18.31
C GLU A 321 1.27 1.42 -18.59
N THR A 322 1.50 2.40 -17.73
CA THR A 322 2.60 3.37 -17.86
C THR A 322 3.94 2.81 -17.39
N ASN A 323 3.97 1.96 -16.36
CA ASN A 323 5.21 1.62 -15.65
C ASN A 323 5.70 0.19 -15.88
N LYS A 324 4.89 -0.70 -16.42
CA LYS A 324 5.21 -2.12 -16.57
C LYS A 324 6.52 -2.37 -17.33
N GLU A 325 6.67 -1.75 -18.49
CA GLU A 325 7.86 -1.94 -19.32
C GLU A 325 9.14 -1.48 -18.60
N LYS A 326 9.07 -0.34 -17.91
CA LYS A 326 10.19 0.15 -17.09
C LYS A 326 10.57 -0.85 -15.99
N ILE A 327 9.58 -1.47 -15.34
CA ILE A 327 9.82 -2.51 -14.33
C ILE A 327 10.54 -3.70 -14.94
N ILE A 328 10.03 -4.23 -16.05
CA ILE A 328 10.61 -5.40 -16.73
C ILE A 328 12.05 -5.11 -17.18
N GLN A 329 12.31 -3.94 -17.77
CA GLN A 329 13.65 -3.54 -18.18
C GLN A 329 14.59 -3.40 -16.98
N CYS A 330 14.12 -2.83 -15.88
CA CYS A 330 14.89 -2.73 -14.64
C CYS A 330 15.31 -4.12 -14.13
N LEU A 331 14.38 -5.09 -14.11
CA LEU A 331 14.66 -6.45 -13.66
C LEU A 331 15.58 -7.22 -14.64
N LYS A 332 15.47 -6.98 -15.95
CA LYS A 332 16.35 -7.58 -16.95
C LYS A 332 17.78 -7.02 -16.92
N SER A 333 17.98 -5.85 -16.33
CA SER A 333 19.30 -5.20 -16.21
C SER A 333 20.15 -5.69 -15.03
N LEU A 334 19.64 -6.63 -14.22
CA LEU A 334 20.35 -7.27 -13.10
C LEU A 334 21.27 -8.40 -13.59
#